data_4f5f75881f43e23db22eb4d58c14375c
#
_entry.id   4f5f75881f43e23db22eb4d58c14375c
#
_cell.length_a   1.000
_cell.length_b   1.000
_cell.length_c   1.000
_cell.angle_alpha   90.00
_cell.angle_beta   90.00
_cell.angle_gamma   90.00
#
_symmetry.space_group_name_H-M   'P 1'
#
loop_
_entity.id
_entity.type
_entity.pdbx_description
1 polymer ?
#
loop_
_entity_poly.entity_id
_entity_poly.type
_entity_poly.pdbx_seq_one_letter_code
_entity_poly.pdbx_strand_id
1 'polypeptide(L)'
;MFKKKEISPYSVEDKVTFRNVDKTITLYVRGDAASYVVGLKKAQDKLSEITGESNEQERVECARFFARTLFGDDQGDQLMDFYNEPLAVITVCGMYFKDRLSKKITKAQKR
;
A
#
# COMPACT_ATOMS: atom_id res chain seq x y z
N MET A 1 3.41 -33.61 2.27
CA MET A 1 3.66 -32.91 2.86
C MET A 1 2.98 -31.92 2.69
N PHE A 2 2.59 -31.49 3.15
CA PHE A 2 1.89 -30.56 2.98
C PHE A 2 2.65 -29.50 2.84
N LYS A 3 2.31 -28.79 2.34
CA LYS A 3 2.93 -27.81 2.19
C LYS A 3 2.48 -26.89 3.04
N LYS A 4 2.90 -26.57 3.87
CA LYS A 4 2.46 -25.70 4.65
C LYS A 4 2.84 -24.43 4.28
N LYS A 5 2.15 -23.45 4.56
CA LYS A 5 2.50 -22.24 4.30
C LYS A 5 3.66 -21.94 5.09
N GLU A 6 4.67 -21.52 4.51
CA GLU A 6 5.79 -21.15 5.22
C GLU A 6 5.68 -19.75 5.66
N ILE A 7 6.04 -19.45 6.87
CA ILE A 7 5.99 -18.10 7.39
C ILE A 7 7.40 -17.65 7.61
N SER A 8 7.84 -16.73 6.75
CA SER A 8 9.17 -16.17 6.87
C SER A 8 9.22 -15.28 8.10
N PRO A 9 10.33 -15.27 8.84
CA PRO A 9 10.47 -14.34 9.97
C PRO A 9 10.48 -12.90 9.52
N TYR A 10 10.64 -12.66 8.22
CA TYR A 10 10.66 -11.31 7.69
C TYR A 10 9.36 -10.95 7.00
N SER A 11 8.33 -11.78 7.14
CA SER A 11 7.05 -11.46 6.50
C SER A 11 6.28 -10.43 7.32
N VAL A 12 5.47 -9.66 6.61
CA VAL A 12 4.63 -8.64 7.19
C VAL A 12 3.20 -8.98 6.83
N GLU A 13 2.32 -8.97 7.83
CA GLU A 13 0.90 -9.22 7.59
C GLU A 13 0.09 -8.20 8.38
N ASP A 14 -0.98 -7.74 7.79
CA ASP A 14 -1.87 -6.80 8.47
C ASP A 14 -3.24 -6.84 7.81
N LYS A 15 -4.22 -6.36 8.54
CA LYS A 15 -5.57 -6.20 8.04
C LYS A 15 -5.95 -4.76 8.32
N VAL A 16 -6.35 -4.04 7.29
CA VAL A 16 -6.62 -2.61 7.44
C VAL A 16 -7.98 -2.29 6.83
N THR A 17 -8.74 -1.47 7.52
CA THR A 17 -10.06 -1.04 7.07
C THR A 17 -10.01 0.44 6.75
N PHE A 18 -10.46 0.78 5.56
CA PHE A 18 -10.56 2.17 5.13
C PHE A 18 -12.02 2.58 5.07
N ARG A 19 -12.26 3.86 5.30
CA ARG A 19 -13.61 4.39 5.30
C ARG A 19 -13.76 5.47 4.25
N ASN A 20 -14.87 5.48 3.57
CA ASN A 20 -15.23 6.57 2.66
C ASN A 20 -16.68 6.91 2.95
N VAL A 21 -16.89 7.99 3.68
CA VAL A 21 -18.22 8.43 4.15
C VAL A 21 -18.80 7.35 5.04
N ASP A 22 -19.84 6.64 4.59
CA ASP A 22 -20.47 5.61 5.41
C ASP A 22 -20.14 4.20 4.93
N LYS A 23 -19.19 4.09 4.00
CA LYS A 23 -18.77 2.79 3.48
C LYS A 23 -17.39 2.43 4.00
N THR A 24 -17.13 1.15 4.11
CA THR A 24 -15.81 0.69 4.52
C THR A 24 -15.36 -0.42 3.60
N ILE A 25 -14.04 -0.59 3.52
CA ILE A 25 -13.45 -1.68 2.78
C ILE A 25 -12.31 -2.21 3.63
N THR A 26 -12.17 -3.52 3.70
CA THR A 26 -11.09 -4.14 4.46
C THR A 26 -10.14 -4.82 3.49
N LEU A 27 -8.88 -4.49 3.62
CA LEU A 27 -7.84 -5.04 2.76
C LEU A 27 -6.78 -5.73 3.61
N TYR A 28 -6.07 -6.64 2.97
CA TYR A 28 -5.07 -7.44 3.68
C TYR A 28 -3.70 -7.19 3.09
N VAL A 29 -2.72 -6.99 3.96
CA VAL A 29 -1.34 -6.80 3.58
C VAL A 29 -0.61 -8.08 3.92
N ARG A 30 0.14 -8.61 2.96
CA ARG A 30 0.92 -9.79 3.21
C ARG A 30 2.08 -9.83 2.24
N GLY A 31 3.27 -9.87 2.76
CA GLY A 31 4.44 -9.90 1.90
C GLY A 31 5.72 -9.87 2.68
N ASP A 32 6.81 -9.87 1.95
CA ASP A 32 8.14 -9.87 2.52
C ASP A 32 8.58 -8.43 2.80
N ALA A 33 9.17 -8.21 3.98
CA ALA A 33 9.58 -6.87 4.38
C ALA A 33 10.53 -6.23 3.36
N ALA A 34 11.48 -7.00 2.82
CA ALA A 34 12.44 -6.45 1.87
C ALA A 34 11.74 -6.01 0.58
N SER A 35 10.75 -6.77 0.13
CA SER A 35 10.00 -6.39 -1.06
C SER A 35 9.24 -5.09 -0.84
N TYR A 36 8.68 -4.91 0.34
CA TYR A 36 8.00 -3.66 0.66
C TYR A 36 8.96 -2.48 0.68
N VAL A 37 10.16 -2.67 1.21
CA VAL A 37 11.13 -1.59 1.23
C VAL A 37 11.45 -1.13 -0.19
N VAL A 38 11.70 -2.08 -1.09
CA VAL A 38 12.01 -1.76 -2.48
C VAL A 38 10.82 -1.10 -3.17
N GLY A 39 9.64 -1.71 -3.02
CA GLY A 39 8.44 -1.19 -3.68
C GLY A 39 8.04 0.18 -3.18
N LEU A 40 8.15 0.40 -1.87
CA LEU A 40 7.77 1.68 -1.30
C LEU A 40 8.73 2.78 -1.66
N LYS A 41 10.01 2.45 -1.87
CA LYS A 41 10.94 3.44 -2.35
C LYS A 41 10.55 3.89 -3.76
N LYS A 42 10.17 2.96 -4.61
CA LYS A 42 9.73 3.30 -5.95
C LYS A 42 8.45 4.14 -5.92
N ALA A 43 7.53 3.80 -5.03
CA ALA A 43 6.29 4.56 -4.88
C ALA A 43 6.59 5.98 -4.41
N GLN A 44 7.54 6.11 -3.49
CA GLN A 44 7.93 7.41 -2.98
C GLN A 44 8.56 8.25 -4.08
N ASP A 45 9.39 7.63 -4.93
CA ASP A 45 10.00 8.34 -6.04
C ASP A 45 8.92 8.83 -7.01
N LYS A 46 7.92 8.01 -7.31
CA LYS A 46 6.84 8.44 -8.16
C LYS A 46 6.04 9.57 -7.53
N LEU A 47 5.81 9.48 -6.23
CA LEU A 47 5.05 10.50 -5.54
C LEU A 47 5.80 11.84 -5.55
N SER A 48 7.11 11.81 -5.46
CA SER A 48 7.89 13.04 -5.47
C SER A 48 7.83 13.75 -6.82
N GLU A 49 7.39 13.07 -7.87
CA GLU A 49 7.26 13.69 -9.19
C GLU A 49 5.90 14.35 -9.37
N ILE A 50 4.96 14.16 -8.44
CA ILE A 50 3.65 14.76 -8.55
C ILE A 50 3.72 16.19 -8.02
N THR A 51 3.26 17.12 -8.82
CA THR A 51 3.27 18.54 -8.46
C THR A 51 1.90 19.14 -8.72
N GLY A 52 1.75 20.39 -8.44
CA GLY A 52 0.51 21.09 -8.74
C GLY A 52 0.18 21.14 -10.23
N GLU A 53 1.21 20.92 -11.07
CA GLU A 53 1.02 20.94 -12.51
C GLU A 53 0.82 19.56 -13.10
N SER A 54 0.86 18.51 -12.28
CA SER A 54 0.64 17.16 -12.77
C SER A 54 -0.80 17.02 -13.25
N ASN A 55 -0.97 16.25 -14.34
CA ASN A 55 -2.33 16.04 -14.85
C ASN A 55 -3.00 14.89 -14.13
N GLU A 56 -4.28 14.68 -14.42
CA GLU A 56 -5.06 13.67 -13.73
C GLU A 56 -4.51 12.27 -13.95
N GLN A 57 -4.06 11.98 -15.16
CA GLN A 57 -3.53 10.66 -15.46
C GLN A 57 -2.29 10.37 -14.64
N GLU A 58 -1.41 11.33 -14.47
CA GLU A 58 -0.21 11.14 -13.66
C GLU A 58 -0.57 10.85 -12.22
N ARG A 59 -1.58 11.55 -11.70
CA ARG A 59 -2.02 11.31 -10.33
C ARG A 59 -2.65 9.94 -10.16
N VAL A 60 -3.45 9.53 -11.14
CA VAL A 60 -4.07 8.21 -11.11
C VAL A 60 -3.01 7.11 -11.13
N GLU A 61 -2.02 7.26 -11.99
CA GLU A 61 -0.96 6.23 -12.08
C GLU A 61 -0.16 6.15 -10.81
N CYS A 62 0.14 7.29 -10.20
CA CYS A 62 0.87 7.31 -8.93
C CYS A 62 0.06 6.64 -7.83
N ALA A 63 -1.24 6.98 -7.75
CA ALA A 63 -2.11 6.40 -6.73
C ALA A 63 -2.24 4.89 -6.91
N ARG A 64 -2.42 4.45 -8.15
CA ARG A 64 -2.55 3.03 -8.43
C ARG A 64 -1.26 2.28 -8.08
N PHE A 65 -0.12 2.84 -8.44
CA PHE A 65 1.14 2.21 -8.14
C PHE A 65 1.33 2.05 -6.63
N PHE A 66 1.01 3.10 -5.87
CA PHE A 66 1.14 3.07 -4.42
C PHE A 66 0.20 2.02 -3.83
N ALA A 67 -1.07 2.05 -4.24
CA ALA A 67 -2.05 1.11 -3.72
C ALA A 67 -1.68 -0.34 -4.04
N ARG A 68 -1.22 -0.59 -5.26
CA ARG A 68 -0.83 -1.93 -5.65
C ARG A 68 0.43 -2.39 -4.94
N THR A 69 1.35 -1.48 -4.66
CA THR A 69 2.54 -1.81 -3.92
C THR A 69 2.20 -2.29 -2.51
N LEU A 70 1.22 -1.65 -1.88
CA LEU A 70 0.84 -2.01 -0.52
C LEU A 70 -0.06 -3.22 -0.45
N PHE A 71 -1.00 -3.35 -1.36
CA PHE A 71 -2.09 -4.31 -1.22
C PHE A 71 -2.16 -5.35 -2.33
N GLY A 72 -1.28 -5.29 -3.31
CA GLY A 72 -1.35 -6.18 -4.47
C GLY A 72 -2.28 -5.63 -5.53
N ASP A 73 -2.23 -6.23 -6.72
CA ASP A 73 -2.92 -5.66 -7.86
C ASP A 73 -4.43 -5.62 -7.66
N ASP A 74 -5.03 -6.72 -7.23
CA ASP A 74 -6.48 -6.78 -7.09
C ASP A 74 -6.98 -5.83 -6.01
N GLN A 75 -6.40 -5.87 -4.84
CA GLN A 75 -6.85 -5.03 -3.74
C GLN A 75 -6.49 -3.57 -3.98
N GLY A 76 -5.34 -3.33 -4.63
CA GLY A 76 -4.99 -1.96 -4.98
C GLY A 76 -6.01 -1.34 -5.89
N ASP A 77 -6.48 -2.10 -6.88
CA ASP A 77 -7.50 -1.61 -7.79
C ASP A 77 -8.84 -1.42 -7.07
N GLN A 78 -9.16 -2.31 -6.12
CA GLN A 78 -10.37 -2.13 -5.32
C GLN A 78 -10.31 -0.84 -4.52
N LEU A 79 -9.15 -0.49 -3.99
CA LEU A 79 -9.01 0.74 -3.23
C LEU A 79 -9.17 1.96 -4.14
N MET A 80 -8.63 1.87 -5.37
CA MET A 80 -8.81 2.95 -6.33
C MET A 80 -10.28 3.19 -6.62
N ASP A 81 -11.04 2.11 -6.83
CA ASP A 81 -12.47 2.23 -7.09
C ASP A 81 -13.24 2.71 -5.88
N PHE A 82 -12.80 2.30 -4.70
CA PHE A 82 -13.51 2.64 -3.46
C PHE A 82 -13.53 4.14 -3.22
N TYR A 83 -12.40 4.80 -3.41
CA TYR A 83 -12.33 6.25 -3.21
C TYR A 83 -12.65 7.02 -4.48
N ASN A 84 -12.29 6.46 -5.62
CA ASN A 84 -12.53 7.11 -6.91
C ASN A 84 -11.95 8.51 -6.97
N GLU A 85 -10.83 8.71 -6.28
CA GLU A 85 -10.16 10.01 -6.20
C GLU A 85 -8.69 9.72 -5.91
N PRO A 86 -7.79 9.97 -6.88
CA PRO A 86 -6.39 9.56 -6.69
C PRO A 86 -5.70 10.19 -5.48
N LEU A 87 -6.00 11.45 -5.19
CA LEU A 87 -5.34 12.07 -4.03
C LEU A 87 -5.81 11.47 -2.72
N ALA A 88 -7.08 11.04 -2.66
CA ALA A 88 -7.56 10.37 -1.47
C ALA A 88 -6.84 9.03 -1.28
N VAL A 89 -6.64 8.29 -2.37
CA VAL A 89 -5.93 7.02 -2.29
C VAL A 89 -4.49 7.24 -1.82
N ILE A 90 -3.80 8.21 -2.40
CA ILE A 90 -2.44 8.52 -2.01
C ILE A 90 -2.39 8.89 -0.53
N THR A 91 -3.35 9.68 -0.08
CA THR A 91 -3.38 10.14 1.31
C THR A 91 -3.56 8.98 2.27
N VAL A 92 -4.56 8.11 2.02
CA VAL A 92 -4.81 7.02 2.96
C VAL A 92 -3.69 5.98 2.92
N CYS A 93 -3.10 5.75 1.75
CA CYS A 93 -1.96 4.84 1.65
C CYS A 93 -0.76 5.39 2.41
N GLY A 94 -0.51 6.69 2.29
CA GLY A 94 0.59 7.34 3.00
C GLY A 94 0.40 7.28 4.50
N MET A 95 -0.82 7.54 4.95
CA MET A 95 -1.12 7.48 6.38
C MET A 95 -0.95 6.07 6.91
N TYR A 96 -1.46 5.09 6.18
CA TYR A 96 -1.31 3.70 6.61
C TYR A 96 0.16 3.31 6.68
N PHE A 97 0.93 3.66 5.67
CA PHE A 97 2.35 3.33 5.67
C PHE A 97 3.04 3.97 6.86
N LYS A 98 2.81 5.26 7.06
CA LYS A 98 3.50 6.00 8.10
C LYS A 98 3.12 5.53 9.49
N ASP A 99 1.83 5.29 9.71
CA ASP A 99 1.34 5.01 11.06
C ASP A 99 1.49 3.56 11.46
N ARG A 100 1.42 2.64 10.51
CA ARG A 100 1.39 1.22 10.85
C ARG A 100 2.40 0.37 10.10
N LEU A 101 2.41 0.44 8.78
CA LEU A 101 3.18 -0.51 7.99
C LEU A 101 4.68 -0.33 8.19
N SER A 102 5.15 0.91 8.27
CA SER A 102 6.58 1.15 8.45
C SER A 102 7.09 0.52 9.75
N LYS A 103 6.27 0.54 10.78
CA LYS A 103 6.65 -0.05 12.05
C LYS A 103 6.68 -1.57 11.96
N LYS A 104 5.75 -2.16 11.22
CA LYS A 104 5.74 -3.60 11.03
C LYS A 104 6.94 -4.05 10.20
N ILE A 105 7.30 -3.28 9.19
CA ILE A 105 8.46 -3.58 8.37
C ILE A 105 9.73 -3.52 9.20
N THR A 106 9.89 -2.47 9.99
CA THR A 106 11.06 -2.31 10.83
C THR A 106 11.17 -3.46 11.83
N LYS A 107 10.05 -3.83 12.44
CA LYS A 107 10.06 -4.92 13.39
C LYS A 107 10.43 -6.23 12.72
N ALA A 108 9.92 -6.49 11.53
CA ALA A 108 10.24 -7.72 10.81
C ALA A 108 11.72 -7.78 10.44
N GLN A 109 12.31 -6.63 10.08
CA GLN A 109 13.70 -6.61 9.68
C GLN A 109 14.67 -6.75 10.84
N LYS A 110 14.19 -6.54 12.05
CA LYS A 110 15.06 -6.66 13.22
C LYS A 110 15.16 -8.07 13.76
N ARG A 111 14.43 -9.02 13.23
CA ARG A 111 14.48 -10.38 13.71
C ARG A 111 15.74 -11.14 13.24
#